data_a25b7a54218af034d657db31db1f36d7
#
_entry.id   a25b7a54218af034d657db31db1f36d7
#
_cell.length_a   1.000
_cell.length_b   1.000
_cell.length_c   1.000
_cell.angle_alpha   90.00
_cell.angle_beta   90.00
_cell.angle_gamma   90.00
#
_symmetry.space_group_name_H-M   'P 1'
#
loop_
_entity.id
_entity.type
_entity.pdbx_description
1 polymer ?
#
loop_
_entity_poly.entity_id
_entity_poly.type
_entity_poly.pdbx_seq_one_letter_code
_entity_poly.pdbx_strand_id
1 'polypeptide(L)'
;MLIKYGNLDVTSRLLDYKISSSFAEGYLIGNVPTIQLNLKFDNYDGILDNLDTEVYWEIQETNASDKRYFKIYDQPEKYTKSLSLKLYDNNYSLDIAYDTKLTYPVQIKDQLDEIESLTGFSIIRTNIPDYVLNKEVAWYDNTIVIRSYLGWIAELCGANVFAKEINSLEFVKVTKDVFANTDTLTNYEKNEVYKVTRIYAENGLNPLEAGNETGNTIFLNANNLYLDEQLIVDSLYEQFDGLTFYSVKSVKMISIDNLLPGKLINYNDEFNFMVIDLSNTFKGGNFLLSDIDGTVTTKNEERVIKRINNTTRIRKLQITQDQESLKLDVIAKEQEGLNEKVGQLTITNEEINTKIEEINTKIEDIDTSLYRANLNASATVLNERNTSITLTCQVLNGTTDITADQADIQFQWYRNDEKFKTGKLVTLSNDDIDVSANFKCIVTVDGTELDTGNITITDNNDIANLGNSFLDVTGSQLVQILNTDGTYSPNWEINNITITPAVLDGLLNVDLSNCDIVFKKIINSSETGLTNGENVSNGILN
;
A
#
# COMPACT_ATOMS: atom_id res chain seq x y z
N MET A 1 -23.21 15.86 13.60
CA MET A 1 -22.52 15.88 12.28
C MET A 1 -23.01 17.09 11.50
N LEU A 2 -22.11 17.73 10.76
CA LEU A 2 -22.41 18.82 9.82
C LEU A 2 -21.77 18.49 8.47
N ILE A 3 -22.54 18.60 7.39
CA ILE A 3 -22.07 18.39 6.01
C ILE A 3 -22.51 19.57 5.17
N LYS A 4 -21.52 20.23 4.55
CA LYS A 4 -21.78 21.35 3.64
C LYS A 4 -21.14 21.12 2.28
N TYR A 5 -21.85 21.51 1.25
CA TYR A 5 -21.33 21.69 -0.11
C TYR A 5 -21.17 23.19 -0.37
N GLY A 6 -19.94 23.68 -0.32
CA GLY A 6 -19.68 25.11 -0.26
C GLY A 6 -20.40 25.75 0.95
N ASN A 7 -21.34 26.64 0.68
CA ASN A 7 -22.14 27.28 1.73
C ASN A 7 -23.49 26.57 2.01
N LEU A 8 -23.85 25.55 1.25
CA LEU A 8 -25.12 24.85 1.37
C LEU A 8 -25.01 23.75 2.43
N ASP A 9 -25.79 23.83 3.51
CA ASP A 9 -25.93 22.75 4.48
C ASP A 9 -26.86 21.66 3.93
N VAL A 10 -26.30 20.46 3.77
CA VAL A 10 -26.99 19.28 3.23
C VAL A 10 -27.13 18.16 4.26
N THR A 11 -26.80 18.42 5.50
CA THR A 11 -26.76 17.42 6.59
C THR A 11 -28.07 16.66 6.73
N SER A 12 -29.21 17.35 6.63
CA SER A 12 -30.57 16.75 6.79
C SER A 12 -30.94 15.78 5.67
N ARG A 13 -30.19 15.77 4.56
CA ARG A 13 -30.40 14.90 3.39
C ARG A 13 -29.59 13.61 3.43
N LEU A 14 -28.70 13.48 4.40
CA LEU A 14 -27.79 12.34 4.50
C LEU A 14 -28.54 11.03 4.73
N LEU A 15 -28.34 10.06 3.85
CA LEU A 15 -28.86 8.70 3.96
C LEU A 15 -27.79 7.71 4.40
N ASP A 16 -26.54 7.89 3.93
CA ASP A 16 -25.42 7.02 4.29
C ASP A 16 -24.12 7.81 4.33
N TYR A 17 -23.23 7.42 5.22
CA TYR A 17 -21.93 8.05 5.46
C TYR A 17 -20.89 6.99 5.77
N LYS A 18 -19.78 7.04 5.05
CA LYS A 18 -18.59 6.26 5.35
C LYS A 18 -17.34 7.04 4.97
N ILE A 19 -16.49 7.29 5.95
CA ILE A 19 -15.13 7.81 5.73
C ILE A 19 -14.13 6.72 6.02
N SER A 20 -13.05 6.63 5.24
CA SER A 20 -12.01 5.62 5.41
C SER A 20 -10.64 6.16 5.09
N SER A 21 -9.65 5.71 5.85
CA SER A 21 -8.24 6.00 5.66
C SER A 21 -7.40 4.80 6.10
N SER A 22 -6.35 4.48 5.35
CA SER A 22 -5.46 3.38 5.66
C SER A 22 -4.01 3.71 5.33
N PHE A 23 -3.09 3.07 6.05
CA PHE A 23 -1.67 3.11 5.74
C PHE A 23 -1.30 2.08 4.68
N ALA A 24 -0.26 2.40 3.91
CA ALA A 24 0.36 1.42 3.03
C ALA A 24 0.89 0.24 3.85
N GLU A 25 0.70 -0.96 3.33
CA GLU A 25 1.13 -2.20 3.99
C GLU A 25 2.58 -2.14 4.49
N GLY A 26 2.76 -2.31 5.78
CA GLY A 26 4.05 -2.53 6.42
C GLY A 26 4.81 -1.29 6.87
N TYR A 27 4.31 -0.08 6.62
CA TYR A 27 4.95 1.15 7.07
C TYR A 27 4.10 1.85 8.13
N LEU A 28 4.70 2.12 9.31
CA LEU A 28 4.07 2.93 10.37
C LEU A 28 4.20 4.43 10.13
N ILE A 29 5.23 4.83 9.41
CA ILE A 29 5.62 6.21 9.11
C ILE A 29 5.90 6.36 7.62
N GLY A 30 5.95 7.60 7.15
CA GLY A 30 6.20 7.90 5.75
C GLY A 30 4.98 7.74 4.85
N ASN A 31 3.77 7.59 5.42
CA ASN A 31 2.56 7.47 4.63
C ASN A 31 1.98 8.85 4.29
N VAL A 32 1.37 8.93 3.11
CA VAL A 32 0.56 10.08 2.65
C VAL A 32 -0.80 9.52 2.23
N PRO A 33 -1.61 9.04 3.19
CA PRO A 33 -2.85 8.36 2.89
C PRO A 33 -3.87 9.34 2.31
N THR A 34 -4.61 8.88 1.32
CA THR A 34 -5.80 9.59 0.84
C THR A 34 -6.99 9.17 1.68
N ILE A 35 -7.71 10.13 2.25
CA ILE A 35 -8.96 9.87 2.95
C ILE A 35 -10.09 9.84 1.92
N GLN A 36 -10.81 8.73 1.88
CA GLN A 36 -11.98 8.56 1.03
C GLN A 36 -13.26 8.74 1.84
N LEU A 37 -14.19 9.51 1.29
CA LEU A 37 -15.51 9.74 1.87
C LEU A 37 -16.59 9.29 0.89
N ASN A 38 -17.43 8.36 1.30
CA ASN A 38 -18.61 7.95 0.56
C ASN A 38 -19.85 8.51 1.24
N LEU A 39 -20.66 9.23 0.48
CA LEU A 39 -21.91 9.85 0.94
C LEU A 39 -23.06 9.37 0.05
N LYS A 40 -24.21 9.18 0.66
CA LYS A 40 -25.46 9.01 -0.06
C LYS A 40 -26.48 10.00 0.47
N PHE A 41 -27.10 10.74 -0.43
CA PHE A 41 -28.10 11.77 -0.10
C PHE A 41 -29.46 11.45 -0.69
N ASP A 42 -30.51 11.86 0.01
CA ASP A 42 -31.81 12.10 -0.58
C ASP A 42 -31.73 13.33 -1.50
N ASN A 43 -32.03 13.13 -2.77
CA ASN A 43 -31.98 14.16 -3.81
C ASN A 43 -33.30 14.19 -4.63
N TYR A 44 -34.40 13.98 -3.96
CA TYR A 44 -35.74 13.95 -4.60
C TYR A 44 -36.08 15.24 -5.33
N ASP A 45 -35.65 16.39 -4.82
CA ASP A 45 -35.87 17.72 -5.39
C ASP A 45 -34.81 18.19 -6.38
N GLY A 46 -33.79 17.38 -6.63
CA GLY A 46 -32.71 17.64 -7.61
C GLY A 46 -31.74 18.77 -7.24
N ILE A 47 -31.74 19.25 -5.97
CA ILE A 47 -30.87 20.36 -5.55
C ILE A 47 -29.37 20.03 -5.70
N LEU A 48 -29.02 18.73 -5.69
CA LEU A 48 -27.65 18.24 -5.88
C LEU A 48 -27.40 17.70 -7.30
N ASP A 49 -28.19 18.06 -8.30
CA ASP A 49 -28.06 17.53 -9.67
C ASP A 49 -26.85 18.09 -10.43
N ASN A 50 -26.49 19.35 -10.13
CA ASN A 50 -25.43 20.08 -10.82
C ASN A 50 -24.32 20.45 -9.83
N LEU A 51 -23.55 19.46 -9.41
CA LEU A 51 -22.41 19.66 -8.54
C LEU A 51 -21.19 20.14 -9.34
N ASP A 52 -20.54 21.18 -8.83
CA ASP A 52 -19.25 21.64 -9.33
C ASP A 52 -18.14 20.84 -8.61
N THR A 53 -17.27 20.19 -9.36
CA THR A 53 -16.17 19.38 -8.84
C THR A 53 -15.09 20.22 -8.13
N GLU A 54 -15.03 21.53 -8.40
CA GLU A 54 -14.08 22.43 -7.76
C GLU A 54 -14.53 22.92 -6.38
N VAL A 55 -15.80 22.72 -6.05
CA VAL A 55 -16.35 23.13 -4.75
C VAL A 55 -16.05 22.07 -3.70
N TYR A 56 -15.49 22.52 -2.58
CA TYR A 56 -15.22 21.65 -1.43
C TYR A 56 -16.47 21.24 -0.67
N TRP A 57 -16.44 20.00 -0.20
CA TRP A 57 -17.33 19.45 0.80
C TRP A 57 -16.69 19.60 2.17
N GLU A 58 -17.32 20.35 3.08
CA GLU A 58 -16.92 20.50 4.48
C GLU A 58 -17.65 19.46 5.32
N ILE A 59 -16.89 18.67 6.07
CA ILE A 59 -17.40 17.63 6.97
C ILE A 59 -16.92 17.91 8.37
N GLN A 60 -17.85 17.93 9.33
CA GLN A 60 -17.56 17.95 10.75
C GLN A 60 -18.36 16.84 11.42
N GLU A 61 -17.68 15.78 11.88
CA GLU A 61 -18.34 14.57 12.40
C GLU A 61 -19.08 14.82 13.71
N THR A 62 -18.47 15.61 14.62
CA THR A 62 -19.08 16.07 15.87
C THR A 62 -18.79 17.57 16.05
N ASN A 63 -19.38 18.19 17.08
CA ASN A 63 -19.10 19.61 17.37
C ASN A 63 -17.66 19.82 17.89
N ALA A 64 -17.00 18.77 18.38
CA ALA A 64 -15.64 18.81 18.89
C ALA A 64 -14.60 18.40 17.84
N SER A 65 -15.01 17.75 16.72
CA SER A 65 -14.09 17.36 15.66
C SER A 65 -13.68 18.53 14.79
N ASP A 66 -12.45 18.46 14.27
CA ASP A 66 -11.97 19.36 13.24
C ASP A 66 -12.79 19.20 11.96
N LYS A 67 -12.80 20.26 11.17
CA LYS A 67 -13.39 20.22 9.84
C LYS A 67 -12.45 19.50 8.87
N ARG A 68 -13.01 18.67 8.02
CA ARG A 68 -12.31 18.00 6.92
C ARG A 68 -12.91 18.44 5.60
N TYR A 69 -12.07 18.52 4.58
CA TYR A 69 -12.44 19.03 3.27
C TYR A 69 -12.17 18.00 2.19
N PHE A 70 -13.16 17.81 1.30
CA PHE A 70 -13.13 16.81 0.25
C PHE A 70 -13.57 17.40 -1.08
N LYS A 71 -13.13 16.80 -2.17
CA LYS A 71 -13.55 17.11 -3.54
C LYS A 71 -14.10 15.88 -4.26
N ILE A 72 -14.86 16.15 -5.31
CA ILE A 72 -15.34 15.15 -6.25
C ILE A 72 -14.25 14.94 -7.31
N TYR A 73 -13.75 13.70 -7.43
CA TYR A 73 -12.85 13.30 -8.52
C TYR A 73 -13.48 12.26 -9.44
N ASP A 74 -14.42 11.46 -8.91
CA ASP A 74 -15.16 10.46 -9.67
C ASP A 74 -16.55 11.00 -10.04
N GLN A 75 -17.12 10.52 -11.15
CA GLN A 75 -18.47 10.94 -11.54
C GLN A 75 -19.51 10.46 -10.50
N PRO A 76 -20.41 11.36 -10.03
CA PRO A 76 -21.47 10.99 -9.09
C PRO A 76 -22.44 9.95 -9.67
N GLU A 77 -22.80 8.95 -8.87
CA GLU A 77 -23.85 7.99 -9.23
C GLU A 77 -25.24 8.58 -8.90
N LYS A 78 -25.97 8.91 -9.94
CA LYS A 78 -27.33 9.50 -9.82
C LYS A 78 -28.39 8.41 -9.99
N TYR A 79 -29.25 8.30 -9.00
CA TYR A 79 -30.47 7.49 -9.03
C TYR A 79 -31.69 8.42 -9.00
N THR A 80 -32.88 7.92 -9.33
CA THR A 80 -34.10 8.74 -9.46
C THR A 80 -34.44 9.62 -8.24
N LYS A 81 -34.00 9.22 -7.05
CA LYS A 81 -34.31 9.91 -5.79
C LYS A 81 -33.14 10.04 -4.85
N SER A 82 -31.99 9.55 -5.22
CA SER A 82 -30.79 9.61 -4.40
C SER A 82 -29.54 9.86 -5.22
N LEU A 83 -28.56 10.46 -4.60
CA LEU A 83 -27.23 10.74 -5.15
C LEU A 83 -26.18 10.05 -4.28
N SER A 84 -25.32 9.26 -4.89
CA SER A 84 -24.14 8.69 -4.22
C SER A 84 -22.88 9.40 -4.71
N LEU A 85 -22.06 9.82 -3.75
CA LEU A 85 -20.82 10.55 -4.00
C LEU A 85 -19.65 9.78 -3.41
N LYS A 86 -18.57 9.75 -4.17
CA LYS A 86 -17.26 9.31 -3.72
C LYS A 86 -16.32 10.51 -3.78
N LEU A 87 -15.85 10.92 -2.63
CA LEU A 87 -15.07 12.13 -2.44
C LEU A 87 -13.69 11.75 -1.86
N TYR A 88 -12.72 12.60 -2.10
CA TYR A 88 -11.37 12.41 -1.59
C TYR A 88 -10.83 13.73 -1.03
N ASP A 89 -9.93 13.62 -0.05
CA ASP A 89 -9.17 14.76 0.45
C ASP A 89 -8.08 15.23 -0.53
N ASN A 90 -7.39 16.29 -0.18
CA ASN A 90 -6.36 16.91 -1.04
C ASN A 90 -5.18 15.96 -1.35
N ASN A 91 -4.92 14.97 -0.49
CA ASN A 91 -3.85 14.02 -0.74
C ASN A 91 -4.07 13.21 -2.03
N TYR A 92 -5.33 13.10 -2.51
CA TYR A 92 -5.64 12.43 -3.77
C TYR A 92 -4.93 13.06 -4.98
N SER A 93 -4.76 14.39 -4.98
CA SER A 93 -4.15 15.12 -6.10
C SER A 93 -2.61 15.15 -6.08
N LEU A 94 -1.95 14.50 -5.11
CA LEU A 94 -0.50 14.52 -4.97
C LEU A 94 0.25 13.53 -5.88
N ASP A 95 -0.46 12.72 -6.65
CA ASP A 95 0.13 11.76 -7.60
C ASP A 95 0.50 12.41 -8.93
N ILE A 96 1.12 13.59 -8.85
CA ILE A 96 1.69 14.32 -9.99
C ILE A 96 3.21 14.25 -9.94
N ALA A 97 3.86 14.21 -11.11
CA ALA A 97 5.30 14.19 -11.21
C ALA A 97 5.93 15.44 -10.57
N TYR A 98 7.03 15.26 -9.87
CA TYR A 98 7.79 16.37 -9.32
C TYR A 98 8.69 16.99 -10.41
N ASP A 99 8.14 17.92 -11.16
CA ASP A 99 8.87 18.65 -12.20
C ASP A 99 9.53 19.90 -11.61
N THR A 100 10.68 19.71 -10.96
CA THR A 100 11.40 20.76 -10.25
C THR A 100 12.10 21.74 -11.17
N LYS A 101 12.16 23.00 -10.74
CA LYS A 101 12.95 24.08 -11.34
C LYS A 101 14.17 24.45 -10.49
N LEU A 102 14.34 23.79 -9.35
CA LEU A 102 15.45 24.02 -8.45
C LEU A 102 16.77 23.51 -9.05
N THR A 103 17.85 24.22 -8.77
CA THR A 103 19.20 23.79 -9.12
C THR A 103 19.80 23.07 -7.93
N TYR A 104 20.03 21.78 -8.05
CA TYR A 104 20.55 20.93 -6.98
C TYR A 104 22.08 21.13 -6.80
N PRO A 105 22.64 21.00 -5.56
CA PRO A 105 21.96 20.58 -4.33
C PRO A 105 21.06 21.66 -3.73
N VAL A 106 19.99 21.23 -3.04
CA VAL A 106 19.03 22.10 -2.36
C VAL A 106 18.71 21.56 -0.98
N GLN A 107 18.20 22.41 -0.10
CA GLN A 107 17.71 21.94 1.19
C GLN A 107 16.25 21.42 1.08
N ILE A 108 15.86 20.49 1.96
CA ILE A 108 14.49 19.96 1.96
C ILE A 108 13.46 21.09 2.11
N LYS A 109 13.76 22.15 2.87
CA LYS A 109 12.86 23.29 2.98
C LYS A 109 12.57 23.97 1.63
N ASP A 110 13.58 24.06 0.76
CA ASP A 110 13.43 24.66 -0.56
C ASP A 110 12.58 23.76 -1.48
N GLN A 111 12.72 22.44 -1.35
CA GLN A 111 11.83 21.49 -2.04
C GLN A 111 10.38 21.59 -1.54
N LEU A 112 10.17 21.78 -0.23
CA LEU A 112 8.83 21.97 0.32
C LEU A 112 8.22 23.28 -0.18
N ASP A 113 9.00 24.37 -0.28
CA ASP A 113 8.54 25.65 -0.86
C ASP A 113 8.11 25.48 -2.33
N GLU A 114 8.88 24.71 -3.10
CA GLU A 114 8.52 24.43 -4.49
C GLU A 114 7.28 23.52 -4.58
N ILE A 115 7.17 22.49 -3.74
CA ILE A 115 5.98 21.63 -3.69
C ILE A 115 4.73 22.44 -3.35
N GLU A 116 4.83 23.40 -2.41
CA GLU A 116 3.74 24.34 -2.12
C GLU A 116 3.34 25.14 -3.37
N SER A 117 4.33 25.61 -4.11
CA SER A 117 4.09 26.37 -5.36
C SER A 117 3.47 25.52 -6.48
N LEU A 118 3.90 24.26 -6.62
CA LEU A 118 3.41 23.34 -7.66
C LEU A 118 2.00 22.82 -7.37
N THR A 119 1.70 22.59 -6.09
CA THR A 119 0.42 21.98 -5.68
C THR A 119 -0.63 22.99 -5.27
N GLY A 120 -0.22 24.21 -4.89
CA GLY A 120 -1.09 25.21 -4.27
C GLY A 120 -1.47 24.89 -2.82
N PHE A 121 -0.85 23.87 -2.19
CA PHE A 121 -1.06 23.52 -0.79
C PHE A 121 0.04 24.14 0.08
N SER A 122 -0.35 24.71 1.21
CA SER A 122 0.62 25.10 2.25
C SER A 122 1.00 23.88 3.09
N ILE A 123 2.27 23.79 3.48
CA ILE A 123 2.78 22.68 4.29
C ILE A 123 3.04 23.18 5.72
N ILE A 124 2.30 22.63 6.68
CA ILE A 124 2.49 22.93 8.09
C ILE A 124 3.76 22.25 8.58
N ARG A 125 4.81 23.04 8.87
CA ARG A 125 6.19 22.57 9.16
C ARG A 125 6.49 22.38 10.65
N THR A 126 5.53 22.64 11.53
CA THR A 126 5.73 22.62 12.99
C THR A 126 6.32 21.30 13.50
N ASN A 127 5.98 20.20 12.85
CA ASN A 127 6.43 18.85 13.22
C ASN A 127 7.64 18.35 12.42
N ILE A 128 8.20 19.16 11.54
CA ILE A 128 9.41 18.84 10.78
C ILE A 128 10.61 19.38 11.55
N PRO A 129 11.53 18.52 12.00
CA PRO A 129 12.71 18.97 12.72
C PRO A 129 13.65 19.81 11.84
N ASP A 130 14.38 20.75 12.46
CA ASP A 130 15.33 21.62 11.75
C ASP A 130 16.42 20.84 11.01
N TYR A 131 16.90 19.73 11.57
CA TYR A 131 17.89 18.89 10.89
C TYR A 131 17.36 18.25 9.61
N VAL A 132 16.04 18.00 9.53
CA VAL A 132 15.39 17.53 8.30
C VAL A 132 15.20 18.70 7.33
N LEU A 133 14.68 19.85 7.79
CA LEU A 133 14.45 21.02 6.93
C LEU A 133 15.75 21.51 6.26
N ASN A 134 16.87 21.48 6.98
CA ASN A 134 18.16 21.96 6.51
C ASN A 134 19.01 20.86 5.87
N LYS A 135 18.51 19.61 5.78
CA LYS A 135 19.21 18.53 5.11
C LYS A 135 19.36 18.88 3.63
N GLU A 136 20.60 18.80 3.14
CA GLU A 136 20.89 18.93 1.73
C GLU A 136 20.49 17.68 0.94
N VAL A 137 19.89 17.90 -0.21
CA VAL A 137 19.53 16.88 -1.17
C VAL A 137 20.29 17.19 -2.47
N ALA A 138 21.17 16.27 -2.84
CA ALA A 138 22.04 16.48 -3.99
C ALA A 138 21.33 16.19 -5.32
N TRP A 139 20.21 15.49 -5.31
CA TRP A 139 19.61 14.95 -6.52
C TRP A 139 18.09 14.76 -6.41
N TYR A 140 17.40 14.77 -7.56
CA TYR A 140 15.97 14.49 -7.66
C TYR A 140 15.66 13.52 -8.81
N ASP A 141 14.45 13.02 -8.83
CA ASP A 141 13.94 12.15 -9.88
C ASP A 141 12.55 12.65 -10.35
N ASN A 142 12.49 13.13 -11.57
CA ASN A 142 11.26 13.64 -12.16
C ASN A 142 10.21 12.55 -12.49
N THR A 143 10.56 11.28 -12.37
CA THR A 143 9.61 10.16 -12.54
C THR A 143 8.87 9.83 -11.25
N ILE A 144 9.28 10.42 -10.13
CA ILE A 144 8.68 10.20 -8.82
C ILE A 144 7.64 11.28 -8.55
N VAL A 145 6.50 10.86 -8.03
CA VAL A 145 5.39 11.76 -7.72
C VAL A 145 5.61 12.53 -6.41
N ILE A 146 5.01 13.70 -6.29
CA ILE A 146 5.10 14.57 -5.09
C ILE A 146 4.68 13.82 -3.83
N ARG A 147 3.66 12.96 -3.88
CA ARG A 147 3.25 12.09 -2.77
C ARG A 147 4.41 11.32 -2.18
N SER A 148 5.26 10.73 -3.03
CA SER A 148 6.40 9.93 -2.56
C SER A 148 7.47 10.80 -1.89
N TYR A 149 7.75 11.99 -2.43
CA TYR A 149 8.67 12.94 -1.80
C TYR A 149 8.20 13.38 -0.42
N LEU A 150 6.92 13.73 -0.29
CA LEU A 150 6.31 14.07 1.00
C LEU A 150 6.35 12.88 1.97
N GLY A 151 6.10 11.67 1.49
CA GLY A 151 6.20 10.44 2.27
C GLY A 151 7.62 10.19 2.77
N TRP A 152 8.62 10.40 1.93
CA TRP A 152 10.03 10.27 2.33
C TRP A 152 10.44 11.29 3.38
N ILE A 153 10.04 12.56 3.22
CA ILE A 153 10.29 13.59 4.23
C ILE A 153 9.57 13.26 5.55
N ALA A 154 8.33 12.78 5.46
CA ALA A 154 7.56 12.37 6.63
C ALA A 154 8.23 11.21 7.37
N GLU A 155 8.80 10.25 6.64
CA GLU A 155 9.52 9.13 7.22
C GLU A 155 10.75 9.61 8.02
N LEU A 156 11.51 10.59 7.51
CA LEU A 156 12.63 11.19 8.25
C LEU A 156 12.20 11.85 9.58
N CYS A 157 10.95 12.30 9.64
CA CYS A 157 10.36 12.96 10.81
C CYS A 157 9.67 12.00 11.78
N GLY A 158 9.57 10.70 11.46
CA GLY A 158 8.73 9.75 12.19
C GLY A 158 7.24 10.13 12.14
N ALA A 159 6.78 10.62 10.99
CA ALA A 159 5.46 11.20 10.79
C ALA A 159 4.75 10.61 9.56
N ASN A 160 3.50 11.00 9.39
CA ASN A 160 2.67 10.76 8.20
C ASN A 160 2.05 12.10 7.76
N VAL A 161 1.68 12.25 6.48
CA VAL A 161 1.13 13.50 5.94
C VAL A 161 -0.37 13.38 5.74
N PHE A 162 -1.13 14.29 6.33
CA PHE A 162 -2.58 14.37 6.18
C PHE A 162 -3.00 15.74 5.67
N ALA A 163 -4.08 15.78 4.90
CA ALA A 163 -4.77 17.01 4.58
C ALA A 163 -5.45 17.57 5.85
N LYS A 164 -5.21 18.85 6.18
CA LYS A 164 -5.70 19.49 7.40
C LYS A 164 -6.85 20.45 7.12
N GLU A 165 -6.61 21.45 6.29
CA GLU A 165 -7.57 22.47 5.89
C GLU A 165 -7.77 22.44 4.38
N ILE A 166 -8.55 23.36 3.83
CA ILE A 166 -8.88 23.39 2.39
C ILE A 166 -7.63 23.25 1.51
N ASN A 167 -6.54 23.95 1.86
CA ASN A 167 -5.31 23.96 1.07
C ASN A 167 -4.07 23.74 1.94
N SER A 168 -4.12 22.88 2.95
CA SER A 168 -2.97 22.62 3.78
C SER A 168 -2.72 21.13 4.03
N LEU A 169 -1.45 20.79 4.17
CA LEU A 169 -0.95 19.48 4.53
C LEU A 169 -0.22 19.57 5.87
N GLU A 170 -0.43 18.59 6.73
CA GLU A 170 0.20 18.54 8.06
C GLU A 170 0.99 17.25 8.23
N PHE A 171 2.22 17.39 8.74
CA PHE A 171 3.05 16.25 9.17
C PHE A 171 2.62 15.86 10.59
N VAL A 172 1.95 14.73 10.72
CA VAL A 172 1.45 14.21 11.99
C VAL A 172 2.40 13.14 12.51
N LYS A 173 3.12 13.44 13.60
CA LYS A 173 4.04 12.48 14.22
C LYS A 173 3.31 11.28 14.80
N VAL A 174 3.92 10.11 14.62
CA VAL A 174 3.58 8.92 15.39
C VAL A 174 4.32 9.01 16.73
N THR A 175 3.58 8.91 17.83
CA THR A 175 4.14 9.09 19.19
C THR A 175 3.88 7.87 20.05
N LYS A 176 4.62 7.76 21.15
CA LYS A 176 4.39 6.76 22.20
C LYS A 176 3.21 7.15 23.11
N ASP A 177 2.75 8.38 23.00
CA ASP A 177 1.67 8.89 23.85
C ASP A 177 0.32 8.33 23.39
N VAL A 178 -0.48 7.96 24.37
CA VAL A 178 -1.86 7.54 24.15
C VAL A 178 -2.68 8.75 23.67
N PHE A 179 -3.24 8.66 22.48
CA PHE A 179 -4.10 9.71 21.92
C PHE A 179 -5.42 9.84 22.65
N ALA A 180 -6.03 8.70 22.97
CA ALA A 180 -7.29 8.64 23.69
C ALA A 180 -7.47 7.30 24.41
N ASN A 181 -8.33 7.31 25.46
CA ASN A 181 -8.80 6.11 26.11
C ASN A 181 -10.21 5.78 25.63
N THR A 182 -10.53 4.49 25.56
CA THR A 182 -11.87 3.99 25.24
C THR A 182 -12.23 2.81 26.13
N ASP A 183 -13.51 2.74 26.50
CA ASP A 183 -14.13 1.61 27.22
C ASP A 183 -15.18 0.88 26.36
N THR A 184 -15.35 1.30 25.11
CA THR A 184 -16.49 0.92 24.26
C THR A 184 -16.14 -0.04 23.13
N LEU A 185 -15.12 -0.89 23.29
CA LEU A 185 -14.86 -1.93 22.29
C LEU A 185 -15.99 -2.97 22.31
N THR A 186 -16.68 -3.11 21.17
CA THR A 186 -17.78 -4.08 21.03
C THR A 186 -17.36 -5.38 20.39
N ASN A 187 -16.25 -5.37 19.66
CA ASN A 187 -15.65 -6.54 19.06
C ASN A 187 -14.16 -6.27 18.82
N TYR A 188 -13.29 -7.23 19.06
CA TYR A 188 -11.89 -7.16 18.69
C TYR A 188 -11.24 -8.53 18.75
N GLU A 189 -10.23 -8.73 17.92
CA GLU A 189 -9.30 -9.84 17.99
C GLU A 189 -7.93 -9.29 18.35
N LYS A 190 -7.42 -9.67 19.53
CA LYS A 190 -6.11 -9.22 20.03
C LYS A 190 -5.06 -10.27 19.69
N ASN A 191 -4.06 -9.88 18.94
CA ASN A 191 -2.95 -10.70 18.51
C ASN A 191 -1.67 -10.40 19.33
N GLU A 192 -0.52 -10.55 18.70
CA GLU A 192 0.79 -10.39 19.33
C GLU A 192 1.09 -8.95 19.75
N VAL A 193 1.95 -8.82 20.75
CA VAL A 193 2.50 -7.53 21.19
C VAL A 193 3.57 -7.09 20.19
N TYR A 194 3.43 -5.88 19.70
CA TYR A 194 4.45 -5.19 18.93
C TYR A 194 5.23 -4.25 19.87
N LYS A 195 6.52 -4.52 20.06
CA LYS A 195 7.42 -3.68 20.85
C LYS A 195 8.61 -3.26 19.99
N VAL A 196 8.69 -1.99 19.68
CA VAL A 196 9.79 -1.44 18.87
C VAL A 196 11.07 -1.42 19.70
N THR A 197 12.14 -2.02 19.16
CA THR A 197 13.48 -2.03 19.74
C THR A 197 14.57 -1.73 18.72
N ARG A 198 14.22 -1.58 17.44
CA ARG A 198 15.17 -1.30 16.36
C ARG A 198 14.53 -0.48 15.26
N ILE A 199 15.31 0.43 14.70
CA ILE A 199 15.04 1.09 13.42
C ILE A 199 16.08 0.61 12.42
N TYR A 200 15.65 0.28 11.21
CA TYR A 200 16.52 -0.24 10.16
C TYR A 200 16.20 0.41 8.81
N ALA A 201 17.23 0.93 8.18
CA ALA A 201 17.19 1.51 6.84
C ALA A 201 18.19 0.82 5.93
N GLU A 202 17.72 0.16 4.90
CA GLU A 202 18.57 -0.38 3.83
C GLU A 202 18.89 0.74 2.84
N ASN A 203 20.14 1.19 2.79
CA ASN A 203 20.58 2.26 1.88
C ASN A 203 21.37 1.77 0.67
N GLY A 204 21.54 0.46 0.54
CA GLY A 204 22.19 -0.18 -0.61
C GLY A 204 23.70 -0.33 -0.52
N LEU A 205 24.39 0.42 0.33
CA LEU A 205 25.84 0.37 0.56
C LEU A 205 26.17 -0.22 1.92
N ASN A 206 25.72 0.45 2.97
CA ASN A 206 25.81 0.00 4.35
C ASN A 206 24.47 0.29 5.01
N PRO A 207 23.78 -0.69 5.58
CA PRO A 207 22.53 -0.43 6.26
C PRO A 207 22.77 0.52 7.43
N LEU A 208 21.82 1.44 7.62
CA LEU A 208 21.77 2.31 8.78
C LEU A 208 20.84 1.71 9.80
N GLU A 209 21.28 1.57 11.04
CA GLU A 209 20.47 0.95 12.08
C GLU A 209 20.72 1.57 13.45
N ALA A 210 19.69 1.53 14.29
CA ALA A 210 19.78 1.89 15.68
C ALA A 210 18.93 0.93 16.53
N GLY A 211 19.41 0.59 17.73
CA GLY A 211 18.75 -0.35 18.64
C GLY A 211 19.21 -1.80 18.48
N ASN A 212 18.34 -2.75 18.78
CA ASN A 212 18.66 -4.18 18.78
C ASN A 212 17.47 -5.05 18.34
N GLU A 213 17.75 -6.31 18.05
CA GLU A 213 16.78 -7.28 17.51
C GLU A 213 15.93 -8.01 18.56
N THR A 214 15.90 -7.53 19.81
CA THR A 214 15.17 -8.22 20.89
C THR A 214 13.65 -8.11 20.79
N GLY A 215 13.14 -7.19 19.97
CA GLY A 215 11.72 -6.98 19.70
C GLY A 215 11.48 -6.73 18.22
N ASN A 216 10.52 -5.86 17.93
CA ASN A 216 10.14 -5.56 16.56
C ASN A 216 11.00 -4.44 15.95
N THR A 217 11.26 -4.56 14.66
CA THR A 217 12.00 -3.58 13.87
C THR A 217 11.02 -2.72 13.06
N ILE A 218 11.17 -1.40 13.08
CA ILE A 218 10.58 -0.53 12.07
C ILE A 218 11.56 -0.49 10.89
N PHE A 219 11.13 -1.05 9.76
CA PHE A 219 11.86 -0.97 8.50
C PHE A 219 11.48 0.29 7.76
N LEU A 220 12.46 1.13 7.46
CA LEU A 220 12.28 2.32 6.66
C LEU A 220 12.21 1.96 5.18
N ASN A 221 11.60 2.84 4.39
CA ASN A 221 11.42 2.61 2.97
C ASN A 221 12.77 2.59 2.24
N ALA A 222 13.17 1.43 1.77
CA ALA A 222 14.43 1.24 1.07
C ALA A 222 14.59 2.11 -0.19
N ASN A 223 13.48 2.61 -0.76
CA ASN A 223 13.48 3.52 -1.90
C ASN A 223 13.56 5.00 -1.50
N ASN A 224 13.56 5.31 -0.21
CA ASN A 224 13.70 6.68 0.26
C ASN A 224 15.13 7.18 0.00
N LEU A 225 15.24 8.12 -0.93
CA LEU A 225 16.54 8.68 -1.36
C LEU A 225 17.19 9.59 -0.32
N TYR A 226 16.45 9.99 0.72
CA TYR A 226 16.92 10.89 1.77
C TYR A 226 17.51 10.17 2.99
N LEU A 227 17.43 8.83 3.01
CA LEU A 227 17.96 7.98 4.09
C LEU A 227 19.45 7.65 3.84
N ASP A 228 20.33 8.59 4.13
CA ASP A 228 21.77 8.47 3.94
C ASP A 228 22.58 8.86 5.20
N GLU A 229 21.93 9.33 6.26
CA GLU A 229 22.57 9.79 7.48
C GLU A 229 22.15 8.97 8.70
N GLN A 230 23.13 8.52 9.49
CA GLN A 230 22.91 7.79 10.75
C GLN A 230 22.11 8.61 11.77
N LEU A 231 22.34 9.93 11.83
CA LEU A 231 21.63 10.85 12.72
C LEU A 231 20.09 10.74 12.61
N ILE A 232 19.58 10.53 11.38
CA ILE A 232 18.14 10.39 11.14
C ILE A 232 17.63 9.12 11.81
N VAL A 233 18.35 8.00 11.61
CA VAL A 233 17.97 6.69 12.18
C VAL A 233 18.05 6.69 13.70
N ASP A 234 19.08 7.34 14.26
CA ASP A 234 19.24 7.52 15.71
C ASP A 234 18.09 8.34 16.29
N SER A 235 17.73 9.45 15.63
CA SER A 235 16.61 10.31 16.05
C SER A 235 15.25 9.59 16.00
N LEU A 236 15.04 8.77 14.98
CA LEU A 236 13.85 7.93 14.88
C LEU A 236 13.85 6.85 15.97
N TYR A 237 15.00 6.27 16.27
CA TYR A 237 15.12 5.31 17.35
C TYR A 237 14.75 5.93 18.71
N GLU A 238 15.27 7.11 19.04
CA GLU A 238 14.87 7.84 20.25
C GLU A 238 13.37 8.11 20.32
N GLN A 239 12.75 8.42 19.18
CA GLN A 239 11.30 8.62 19.09
C GLN A 239 10.52 7.35 19.36
N PHE A 240 10.95 6.19 18.83
CA PHE A 240 10.17 4.96 18.79
C PHE A 240 10.61 3.88 19.78
N ASP A 241 11.81 3.93 20.34
CA ASP A 241 12.29 2.93 21.29
C ASP A 241 11.30 2.74 22.44
N GLY A 242 10.89 1.50 22.66
CA GLY A 242 9.91 1.14 23.68
C GLY A 242 8.44 1.41 23.30
N LEU A 243 8.13 1.91 22.11
CA LEU A 243 6.75 1.96 21.63
C LEU A 243 6.17 0.56 21.65
N THR A 244 5.09 0.38 22.43
CA THR A 244 4.50 -0.94 22.67
C THR A 244 3.00 -0.87 22.49
N PHE A 245 2.46 -1.78 21.67
CA PHE A 245 1.03 -1.92 21.43
C PHE A 245 0.70 -3.34 20.97
N TYR A 246 -0.57 -3.70 21.03
CA TYR A 246 -1.05 -4.97 20.48
C TYR A 246 -1.50 -4.79 19.02
N SER A 247 -1.17 -5.75 18.19
CA SER A 247 -1.82 -5.90 16.89
C SER A 247 -3.26 -6.36 17.12
N VAL A 248 -4.22 -5.67 16.53
CA VAL A 248 -5.65 -5.95 16.70
C VAL A 248 -6.35 -6.00 15.36
N LYS A 249 -7.41 -6.82 15.27
CA LYS A 249 -8.27 -6.91 14.09
C LYS A 249 -9.72 -6.64 14.43
N SER A 250 -10.46 -6.10 13.45
CA SER A 250 -11.91 -5.95 13.50
C SER A 250 -12.42 -5.24 14.75
N VAL A 251 -11.67 -4.23 15.19
CA VAL A 251 -12.07 -3.44 16.36
C VAL A 251 -13.24 -2.55 15.98
N LYS A 252 -14.35 -2.67 16.73
CA LYS A 252 -15.52 -1.80 16.61
C LYS A 252 -15.71 -1.01 17.89
N MET A 253 -15.78 0.30 17.75
CA MET A 253 -15.93 1.22 18.88
C MET A 253 -16.76 2.44 18.52
N ILE A 254 -17.17 3.20 19.53
CA ILE A 254 -17.69 4.56 19.30
C ILE A 254 -16.54 5.42 18.79
N SER A 255 -16.80 6.21 17.74
CA SER A 255 -15.77 7.05 17.13
C SER A 255 -15.21 8.06 18.11
N ILE A 256 -13.90 8.26 18.05
CA ILE A 256 -13.16 9.29 18.79
C ILE A 256 -12.91 10.45 17.84
N ASP A 257 -13.12 11.67 18.33
CA ASP A 257 -12.90 12.89 17.55
C ASP A 257 -11.44 12.99 17.07
N ASN A 258 -11.27 13.41 15.82
CA ASN A 258 -9.95 13.62 15.18
C ASN A 258 -9.04 12.38 15.14
N LEU A 259 -9.64 11.19 15.27
CA LEU A 259 -8.89 9.95 15.14
C LEU A 259 -8.36 9.79 13.70
N LEU A 260 -7.08 9.46 13.61
CA LEU A 260 -6.36 9.21 12.35
C LEU A 260 -5.53 7.93 12.46
N PRO A 261 -5.19 7.27 11.36
CA PRO A 261 -4.14 6.25 11.34
C PRO A 261 -2.83 6.79 11.95
N GLY A 262 -2.11 5.92 12.66
CA GLY A 262 -0.89 6.29 13.41
C GLY A 262 -1.14 6.76 14.84
N LYS A 263 -2.38 6.84 15.30
CA LYS A 263 -2.70 7.18 16.69
C LYS A 263 -2.79 5.94 17.57
N LEU A 264 -2.27 6.07 18.79
CA LEU A 264 -2.28 5.03 19.81
C LEU A 264 -3.50 5.19 20.70
N ILE A 265 -4.31 4.14 20.81
CA ILE A 265 -5.52 4.11 21.65
C ILE A 265 -5.28 3.16 22.81
N ASN A 266 -5.68 3.56 24.02
CA ASN A 266 -5.72 2.72 25.19
C ASN A 266 -7.14 2.17 25.39
N TYR A 267 -7.24 0.87 25.62
CA TYR A 267 -8.48 0.23 26.00
C TYR A 267 -8.48 -0.10 27.49
N ASN A 268 -9.29 0.61 28.25
CA ASN A 268 -9.66 0.34 29.63
C ASN A 268 -8.46 0.10 30.59
N ASP A 269 -7.33 0.75 30.31
CA ASP A 269 -6.03 0.51 30.95
C ASP A 269 -5.48 -0.93 30.84
N GLU A 270 -6.11 -1.75 30.00
CA GLU A 270 -5.70 -3.15 29.79
C GLU A 270 -4.60 -3.28 28.72
N PHE A 271 -4.75 -2.56 27.61
CA PHE A 271 -3.76 -2.58 26.55
C PHE A 271 -3.89 -1.40 25.59
N ASN A 272 -2.79 -1.10 24.89
CA ASN A 272 -2.75 -0.15 23.80
C ASN A 272 -2.82 -0.85 22.45
N PHE A 273 -3.43 -0.20 21.46
CA PHE A 273 -3.38 -0.61 20.06
C PHE A 273 -3.18 0.59 19.14
N MET A 274 -2.52 0.36 18.00
CA MET A 274 -2.27 1.38 16.99
C MET A 274 -3.37 1.32 15.93
N VAL A 275 -3.87 2.47 15.51
CA VAL A 275 -4.80 2.57 14.38
C VAL A 275 -3.99 2.52 13.08
N ILE A 276 -4.22 1.52 12.25
CA ILE A 276 -3.60 1.38 10.91
C ILE A 276 -4.62 1.69 9.83
N ASP A 277 -5.77 1.02 9.88
CA ASP A 277 -6.92 1.29 9.03
C ASP A 277 -8.06 1.82 9.88
N LEU A 278 -8.72 2.84 9.39
CA LEU A 278 -9.84 3.49 10.06
C LEU A 278 -11.00 3.66 9.09
N SER A 279 -12.18 3.24 9.49
CA SER A 279 -13.41 3.53 8.77
C SER A 279 -14.50 3.95 9.75
N ASN A 280 -15.00 5.18 9.61
CA ASN A 280 -16.14 5.66 10.38
C ASN A 280 -17.43 5.54 9.57
N THR A 281 -18.46 4.98 10.17
CA THR A 281 -19.79 4.85 9.57
C THR A 281 -20.84 5.41 10.52
N PHE A 282 -21.85 6.09 9.94
CA PHE A 282 -22.99 6.59 10.70
C PHE A 282 -24.08 5.52 10.76
N LYS A 283 -24.49 5.12 11.95
CA LYS A 283 -25.53 4.10 12.13
C LYS A 283 -26.61 4.55 13.13
N GLY A 284 -27.85 4.21 12.79
CA GLY A 284 -28.99 4.39 13.70
C GLY A 284 -29.36 5.85 14.03
N GLY A 285 -28.95 6.80 13.20
CA GLY A 285 -29.34 8.20 13.30
C GLY A 285 -28.58 9.06 14.33
N ASN A 286 -27.78 8.45 15.24
CA ASN A 286 -27.15 9.23 16.33
C ASN A 286 -25.71 8.83 16.69
N PHE A 287 -25.17 7.73 16.18
CA PHE A 287 -23.84 7.27 16.59
C PHE A 287 -22.92 7.08 15.39
N LEU A 288 -21.72 7.67 15.49
CA LEU A 288 -20.61 7.41 14.61
C LEU A 288 -19.84 6.21 15.19
N LEU A 289 -19.75 5.15 14.41
CA LEU A 289 -19.00 3.94 14.77
C LEU A 289 -17.71 3.87 13.97
N SER A 290 -16.60 3.63 14.66
CA SER A 290 -15.31 3.33 14.05
C SER A 290 -15.13 1.83 13.91
N ASP A 291 -14.74 1.41 12.72
CA ASP A 291 -14.17 0.09 12.39
C ASP A 291 -12.67 0.29 12.21
N ILE A 292 -11.85 -0.39 13.00
CA ILE A 292 -10.40 -0.21 13.03
C ILE A 292 -9.72 -1.55 12.79
N ASP A 293 -8.74 -1.55 11.90
CA ASP A 293 -7.71 -2.57 11.84
C ASP A 293 -6.38 -1.97 12.32
N GLY A 294 -5.79 -2.60 13.31
CA GLY A 294 -4.48 -2.26 13.88
C GLY A 294 -3.46 -3.37 13.62
N THR A 295 -3.66 -4.14 12.55
CA THR A 295 -2.74 -5.21 12.18
C THR A 295 -1.45 -4.62 11.63
N VAL A 296 -0.37 -4.74 12.39
CA VAL A 296 0.98 -4.48 11.88
C VAL A 296 1.54 -5.81 11.40
N THR A 297 1.77 -5.92 10.11
CA THR A 297 2.49 -7.08 9.58
C THR A 297 3.98 -6.92 9.88
N THR A 298 4.50 -7.77 10.75
CA THR A 298 5.95 -8.00 10.86
C THR A 298 6.40 -8.61 9.53
N LYS A 299 6.77 -7.77 8.57
CA LYS A 299 7.28 -8.27 7.29
C LYS A 299 8.70 -8.76 7.48
N ASN A 300 8.95 -9.96 7.01
CA ASN A 300 10.27 -10.56 6.99
C ASN A 300 11.27 -9.59 6.34
N GLU A 301 12.42 -9.39 7.00
CA GLU A 301 13.58 -8.62 6.52
C GLU A 301 13.88 -8.89 5.04
N GLU A 302 13.83 -10.13 4.61
CA GLU A 302 14.06 -10.53 3.22
C GLU A 302 13.14 -9.85 2.21
N ARG A 303 11.91 -9.49 2.55
CA ARG A 303 10.95 -8.87 1.62
C ARG A 303 11.20 -7.38 1.42
N VAL A 304 11.67 -6.70 2.46
CA VAL A 304 12.02 -5.27 2.41
C VAL A 304 13.36 -5.09 1.68
N ILE A 305 14.34 -5.93 1.99
CA ILE A 305 15.69 -5.91 1.39
C ILE A 305 15.63 -6.26 -0.11
N LYS A 306 14.82 -7.24 -0.52
CA LYS A 306 14.67 -7.65 -1.94
C LYS A 306 13.95 -6.63 -2.83
N ARG A 307 13.35 -5.58 -2.27
CA ARG A 307 12.61 -4.57 -3.05
C ARG A 307 13.44 -3.35 -3.48
N ILE A 308 14.70 -3.24 -3.07
CA ILE A 308 15.57 -2.19 -3.60
C ILE A 308 15.81 -2.53 -5.07
N ASN A 309 15.17 -1.78 -5.96
CA ASN A 309 15.46 -1.93 -7.38
C ASN A 309 16.86 -1.36 -7.69
N ASN A 310 17.49 -1.88 -8.74
CA ASN A 310 18.81 -1.43 -9.15
C ASN A 310 18.85 0.08 -9.44
N THR A 311 17.74 0.66 -9.91
CA THR A 311 17.60 2.09 -10.16
C THR A 311 17.81 2.90 -8.88
N THR A 312 17.17 2.51 -7.76
CA THR A 312 17.36 3.19 -6.46
C THR A 312 18.80 3.05 -5.96
N ARG A 313 19.42 1.87 -6.14
CA ARG A 313 20.84 1.67 -5.80
C ARG A 313 21.76 2.58 -6.59
N ILE A 314 21.56 2.67 -7.89
CA ILE A 314 22.35 3.53 -8.79
C ILE A 314 22.17 5.00 -8.37
N ARG A 315 20.95 5.43 -8.10
CA ARG A 315 20.65 6.80 -7.65
C ARG A 315 21.32 7.14 -6.33
N LYS A 316 21.26 6.24 -5.33
CA LYS A 316 21.96 6.43 -4.06
C LYS A 316 23.47 6.52 -4.24
N LEU A 317 24.05 5.72 -5.14
CA LEU A 317 25.47 5.80 -5.51
C LEU A 317 25.80 7.13 -6.18
N GLN A 318 24.98 7.62 -7.10
CA GLN A 318 25.14 8.94 -7.73
C GLN A 318 25.09 10.07 -6.70
N ILE A 319 24.10 10.06 -5.81
CA ILE A 319 23.98 11.04 -4.74
C ILE A 319 25.24 11.05 -3.86
N THR A 320 25.75 9.89 -3.48
CA THR A 320 26.98 9.78 -2.68
C THR A 320 28.18 10.36 -3.42
N GLN A 321 28.30 10.05 -4.71
CA GLN A 321 29.37 10.58 -5.56
C GLN A 321 29.27 12.10 -5.70
N ASP A 322 28.08 12.65 -5.90
CA ASP A 322 27.86 14.08 -6.02
C ASP A 322 28.16 14.82 -4.70
N GLN A 323 27.79 14.23 -3.57
CA GLN A 323 28.14 14.74 -2.24
C GLN A 323 29.66 14.72 -1.98
N GLU A 324 30.35 13.68 -2.41
CA GLU A 324 31.81 13.60 -2.31
C GLU A 324 32.50 14.63 -3.22
N SER A 325 32.01 14.82 -4.45
CA SER A 325 32.47 15.88 -5.36
C SER A 325 32.27 17.27 -4.77
N LEU A 326 31.11 17.54 -4.17
CA LEU A 326 30.84 18.82 -3.51
C LEU A 326 31.76 19.08 -2.32
N LYS A 327 32.03 18.06 -1.51
CA LYS A 327 33.00 18.15 -0.41
C LYS A 327 34.41 18.45 -0.94
N LEU A 328 34.79 17.83 -2.06
CA LEU A 328 36.06 18.09 -2.72
C LEU A 328 36.15 19.52 -3.27
N ASP A 329 35.07 20.04 -3.86
CA ASP A 329 34.97 21.41 -4.36
C ASP A 329 35.03 22.45 -3.23
N VAL A 330 34.37 22.20 -2.09
CA VAL A 330 34.45 23.04 -0.89
C VAL A 330 35.86 23.02 -0.34
N ILE A 331 36.49 21.84 -0.24
CA ILE A 331 37.89 21.73 0.21
C ILE A 331 38.85 22.44 -0.76
N ALA A 332 38.60 22.34 -2.07
CA ALA A 332 39.42 23.03 -3.07
C ALA A 332 39.29 24.57 -2.94
N LYS A 333 38.07 25.08 -2.73
CA LYS A 333 37.83 26.52 -2.50
C LYS A 333 38.38 27.01 -1.18
N GLU A 334 38.33 26.22 -0.12
CA GLU A 334 38.99 26.55 1.15
C GLU A 334 40.52 26.50 1.02
N GLN A 335 41.09 25.65 0.18
CA GLN A 335 42.52 25.60 -0.09
C GLN A 335 43.03 26.77 -0.94
N GLU A 336 42.22 27.38 -1.81
CA GLU A 336 42.58 28.63 -2.50
C GLU A 336 42.81 29.79 -1.51
N GLY A 337 42.12 29.75 -0.37
CA GLY A 337 42.36 30.70 0.75
C GLY A 337 43.48 30.30 1.71
N LEU A 338 43.98 29.06 1.65
CA LEU A 338 44.97 28.49 2.56
C LEU A 338 46.38 28.29 1.96
N ASN A 339 46.60 28.73 0.71
CA ASN A 339 47.87 28.54 -0.02
C ASN A 339 49.08 29.29 0.56
N GLU A 340 48.94 29.91 1.74
CA GLU A 340 50.12 30.41 2.51
C GLU A 340 50.53 29.56 3.72
N LYS A 341 49.76 28.54 4.09
CA LYS A 341 50.14 27.68 5.24
C LYS A 341 49.64 26.25 5.05
N VAL A 342 50.41 25.38 4.60
CA VAL A 342 50.49 23.92 4.76
C VAL A 342 50.70 23.21 3.41
N GLY A 343 51.91 22.77 3.21
CA GLY A 343 52.26 21.85 2.16
C GLY A 343 51.68 20.47 2.37
N GLN A 344 51.34 19.87 1.28
CA GLN A 344 51.12 18.43 1.05
C GLN A 344 49.82 17.82 1.57
N LEU A 345 48.79 17.86 0.74
CA LEU A 345 48.01 16.67 0.43
C LEU A 345 47.93 16.58 -1.10
N THR A 346 48.90 15.92 -1.69
CA THR A 346 48.88 15.59 -3.10
C THR A 346 47.99 14.35 -3.25
N ILE A 347 46.69 14.59 -3.32
CA ILE A 347 45.81 13.61 -4.01
C ILE A 347 46.15 13.83 -5.48
N THR A 348 46.96 12.96 -6.06
CA THR A 348 47.33 13.06 -7.46
C THR A 348 46.07 12.83 -8.31
N ASN A 349 45.94 13.55 -9.43
CA ASN A 349 44.89 13.30 -10.43
C ASN A 349 44.82 11.81 -10.85
N GLU A 350 45.90 11.05 -10.65
CA GLU A 350 45.98 9.60 -10.86
C GLU A 350 45.14 8.80 -9.86
N GLU A 351 45.08 9.16 -8.58
CA GLU A 351 44.23 8.45 -7.60
C GLU A 351 42.74 8.75 -7.81
N ILE A 352 42.41 9.99 -8.21
CA ILE A 352 41.04 10.35 -8.59
C ILE A 352 40.65 9.63 -9.88
N ASN A 353 41.53 9.62 -10.90
CA ASN A 353 41.30 8.89 -12.15
C ASN A 353 41.22 7.39 -11.93
N THR A 354 42.04 6.80 -11.05
CA THR A 354 41.96 5.38 -10.71
C THR A 354 40.63 5.05 -10.02
N LYS A 355 40.15 5.89 -9.10
CA LYS A 355 38.82 5.71 -8.50
C LYS A 355 37.68 5.95 -9.48
N ILE A 356 37.83 6.93 -10.38
CA ILE A 356 36.85 7.15 -11.46
C ILE A 356 36.85 5.96 -12.42
N GLU A 357 37.99 5.38 -12.76
CA GLU A 357 38.09 4.17 -13.57
C GLU A 357 37.50 2.94 -12.85
N GLU A 358 37.75 2.79 -11.54
CA GLU A 358 37.12 1.74 -10.73
C GLU A 358 35.59 1.92 -10.65
N ILE A 359 35.12 3.15 -10.55
CA ILE A 359 33.69 3.50 -10.53
C ILE A 359 33.10 3.31 -11.92
N ASN A 360 33.79 3.73 -12.98
CA ASN A 360 33.34 3.52 -14.35
C ASN A 360 33.30 2.02 -14.71
N THR A 361 34.28 1.23 -14.26
CA THR A 361 34.26 -0.22 -14.42
C THR A 361 33.10 -0.86 -13.66
N LYS A 362 32.81 -0.37 -12.44
CA LYS A 362 31.62 -0.79 -11.70
C LYS A 362 30.33 -0.29 -12.31
N ILE A 363 30.34 0.87 -12.98
CA ILE A 363 29.21 1.39 -13.75
C ILE A 363 29.00 0.59 -15.03
N GLU A 364 30.09 0.18 -15.72
CA GLU A 364 30.01 -0.71 -16.88
C GLU A 364 29.52 -2.11 -16.47
N ASP A 365 29.96 -2.64 -15.32
CA ASP A 365 29.40 -3.87 -14.73
C ASP A 365 27.93 -3.71 -14.32
N ILE A 366 27.52 -2.49 -13.98
CA ILE A 366 26.13 -2.12 -13.66
C ILE A 366 25.34 -1.86 -14.95
N ASP A 367 25.95 -1.32 -15.99
CA ASP A 367 25.30 -1.03 -17.28
C ASP A 367 24.80 -2.31 -17.96
N THR A 368 25.51 -3.42 -17.77
CA THR A 368 25.00 -4.76 -18.16
C THR A 368 23.82 -5.22 -17.30
N SER A 369 23.63 -4.64 -16.11
CA SER A 369 22.49 -4.91 -15.20
C SER A 369 21.35 -3.91 -15.30
N LEU A 370 21.46 -2.89 -16.17
CA LEU A 370 20.42 -1.87 -16.42
C LEU A 370 19.28 -2.38 -17.30
N TYR A 371 19.48 -3.50 -17.94
CA TYR A 371 18.42 -4.12 -18.72
C TYR A 371 17.34 -4.66 -17.79
N ARG A 372 16.12 -4.31 -18.07
CA ARG A 372 14.96 -4.91 -17.43
C ARG A 372 13.94 -5.34 -18.47
N ALA A 373 13.28 -6.43 -18.20
CA ALA A 373 12.18 -6.91 -19.01
C ALA A 373 10.86 -6.67 -18.27
N ASN A 374 9.89 -6.05 -18.95
CA ASN A 374 8.55 -5.85 -18.43
C ASN A 374 7.57 -6.68 -19.25
N LEU A 375 6.63 -7.32 -18.57
CA LEU A 375 5.56 -8.07 -19.20
C LEU A 375 4.27 -7.24 -19.14
N ASN A 376 3.64 -7.06 -20.29
CA ASN A 376 2.36 -6.39 -20.43
C ASN A 376 1.35 -7.35 -21.07
N ALA A 377 0.14 -7.35 -20.59
CA ALA A 377 -0.97 -8.09 -21.15
C ALA A 377 -2.09 -7.13 -21.60
N SER A 378 -2.69 -7.40 -22.74
CA SER A 378 -3.85 -6.60 -23.21
C SER A 378 -5.09 -6.79 -22.33
N ALA A 379 -5.19 -7.92 -21.63
CA ALA A 379 -6.16 -8.24 -20.60
C ALA A 379 -5.63 -9.41 -19.76
N THR A 380 -6.26 -9.71 -18.63
CA THR A 380 -5.90 -10.86 -17.77
C THR A 380 -6.98 -11.95 -17.75
N VAL A 381 -8.08 -11.74 -18.47
CA VAL A 381 -9.19 -12.68 -18.52
C VAL A 381 -9.65 -12.84 -19.96
N LEU A 382 -9.65 -14.10 -20.46
CA LEU A 382 -10.35 -14.52 -21.65
C LEU A 382 -11.85 -14.70 -21.33
N ASN A 383 -12.70 -14.21 -22.18
CA ASN A 383 -14.16 -14.36 -22.09
C ASN A 383 -14.78 -14.10 -23.46
N GLU A 384 -16.11 -14.20 -23.58
CA GLU A 384 -16.85 -13.99 -24.84
C GLU A 384 -16.57 -12.65 -25.54
N ARG A 385 -16.12 -11.62 -24.80
CA ARG A 385 -15.74 -10.29 -25.35
C ARG A 385 -14.26 -10.19 -25.69
N ASN A 386 -13.42 -10.89 -24.92
CA ASN A 386 -11.98 -10.95 -25.12
C ASN A 386 -11.59 -12.38 -25.47
N THR A 387 -11.75 -12.74 -26.72
CA THR A 387 -11.44 -14.09 -27.24
C THR A 387 -9.96 -14.35 -27.44
N SER A 388 -9.13 -13.34 -27.31
CA SER A 388 -7.68 -13.45 -27.36
C SER A 388 -7.00 -12.40 -26.50
N ILE A 389 -5.89 -12.76 -25.88
CA ILE A 389 -5.04 -11.87 -25.08
C ILE A 389 -3.66 -11.83 -25.71
N THR A 390 -3.13 -10.63 -25.89
CA THR A 390 -1.76 -10.44 -26.34
C THR A 390 -0.87 -10.13 -25.15
N LEU A 391 0.12 -10.99 -24.92
CA LEU A 391 1.23 -10.72 -24.01
C LEU A 391 2.36 -10.10 -24.81
N THR A 392 2.90 -9.01 -24.30
CA THR A 392 4.03 -8.30 -24.93
C THR A 392 5.15 -8.16 -23.91
N CYS A 393 6.33 -8.52 -24.32
CA CYS A 393 7.53 -8.28 -23.52
C CYS A 393 8.25 -7.03 -24.04
N GLN A 394 8.51 -6.11 -23.13
CA GLN A 394 9.25 -4.87 -23.39
C GLN A 394 10.60 -4.95 -22.69
N VAL A 395 11.66 -4.61 -23.40
CA VAL A 395 13.02 -4.53 -22.85
C VAL A 395 13.44 -3.09 -22.77
N LEU A 396 13.85 -2.69 -21.59
CA LEU A 396 14.29 -1.34 -21.30
C LEU A 396 15.79 -1.36 -20.94
N ASN A 397 16.52 -0.37 -21.45
CA ASN A 397 17.82 0.00 -20.95
C ASN A 397 17.67 1.32 -20.20
N GLY A 398 17.72 1.26 -18.87
CA GLY A 398 17.29 2.38 -18.03
C GLY A 398 15.81 2.72 -18.25
N THR A 399 15.53 3.89 -18.83
CA THR A 399 14.18 4.35 -19.21
C THR A 399 13.88 4.19 -20.69
N THR A 400 14.87 3.84 -21.52
CA THR A 400 14.74 3.77 -22.97
C THR A 400 14.24 2.40 -23.40
N ASP A 401 13.17 2.34 -24.17
CA ASP A 401 12.68 1.11 -24.78
C ASP A 401 13.59 0.71 -25.94
N ILE A 402 14.31 -0.40 -25.76
CA ILE A 402 15.23 -0.97 -26.76
C ILE A 402 14.67 -2.22 -27.44
N THR A 403 13.42 -2.56 -27.17
CA THR A 403 12.78 -3.80 -27.67
C THR A 403 12.83 -3.94 -29.20
N ALA A 404 12.85 -2.82 -29.92
CA ALA A 404 12.87 -2.78 -31.39
C ALA A 404 14.28 -2.65 -31.98
N ASP A 405 15.27 -2.19 -31.21
CA ASP A 405 16.52 -1.64 -31.74
C ASP A 405 17.66 -2.67 -31.79
N GLN A 406 17.50 -3.84 -31.17
CA GLN A 406 18.54 -4.87 -31.14
C GLN A 406 18.11 -6.15 -31.85
N ALA A 407 18.87 -6.54 -32.86
CA ALA A 407 18.68 -7.80 -33.60
C ALA A 407 18.96 -9.05 -32.74
N ASP A 408 19.64 -8.89 -31.61
CA ASP A 408 20.14 -9.99 -30.77
C ASP A 408 19.30 -10.21 -29.48
N ILE A 409 18.15 -9.55 -29.36
CA ILE A 409 17.21 -9.82 -28.24
C ILE A 409 16.43 -11.10 -28.53
N GLN A 410 16.58 -12.08 -27.68
CA GLN A 410 15.84 -13.34 -27.76
C GLN A 410 14.75 -13.38 -26.68
N PHE A 411 13.54 -13.77 -27.08
CA PHE A 411 12.38 -13.90 -26.20
C PHE A 411 11.93 -15.34 -26.12
N GLN A 412 11.94 -15.92 -24.92
CA GLN A 412 11.41 -17.25 -24.64
C GLN A 412 10.27 -17.15 -23.63
N TRP A 413 9.08 -17.47 -24.06
CA TRP A 413 7.89 -17.53 -23.21
C TRP A 413 7.78 -18.87 -22.52
N TYR A 414 7.28 -18.84 -21.30
CA TYR A 414 6.97 -20.00 -20.48
C TYR A 414 5.52 -19.94 -20.07
N ARG A 415 4.87 -21.10 -20.04
CA ARG A 415 3.52 -21.33 -19.49
C ARG A 415 3.65 -22.37 -18.37
N ASN A 416 3.28 -22.00 -17.15
CA ASN A 416 3.44 -22.85 -15.96
C ASN A 416 4.86 -23.45 -15.82
N ASP A 417 5.87 -22.61 -16.08
CA ASP A 417 7.32 -22.93 -16.09
C ASP A 417 7.79 -23.87 -17.21
N GLU A 418 6.93 -24.26 -18.14
CA GLU A 418 7.32 -25.01 -19.34
C GLU A 418 7.51 -24.08 -20.54
N LYS A 419 8.50 -24.37 -21.39
CA LYS A 419 8.74 -23.60 -22.62
C LYS A 419 7.51 -23.63 -23.51
N PHE A 420 7.05 -22.44 -23.93
CA PHE A 420 5.79 -22.29 -24.64
C PHE A 420 5.98 -21.76 -26.07
N LYS A 421 6.35 -20.50 -26.21
CA LYS A 421 6.50 -19.81 -27.51
C LYS A 421 7.73 -18.91 -27.48
N THR A 422 8.14 -18.41 -28.64
CA THR A 422 9.21 -17.41 -28.78
C THR A 422 8.69 -16.17 -29.46
N GLY A 423 9.43 -15.07 -29.32
CA GLY A 423 9.11 -13.78 -29.96
C GLY A 423 8.68 -12.70 -29.00
N LYS A 424 8.75 -11.47 -29.44
CA LYS A 424 8.45 -10.24 -28.68
C LYS A 424 7.04 -10.21 -28.09
N LEU A 425 6.09 -10.79 -28.80
CA LEU A 425 4.70 -10.88 -28.39
C LEU A 425 4.16 -12.30 -28.62
N VAL A 426 3.19 -12.67 -27.81
CA VAL A 426 2.46 -13.93 -27.93
C VAL A 426 0.97 -13.63 -27.80
N THR A 427 0.19 -14.13 -28.74
CA THR A 427 -1.27 -14.11 -28.64
C THR A 427 -1.75 -15.44 -28.07
N LEU A 428 -2.56 -15.35 -27.02
CA LEU A 428 -3.20 -16.45 -26.33
C LEU A 428 -4.66 -16.53 -26.77
N SER A 429 -5.16 -17.74 -26.93
CA SER A 429 -6.56 -18.07 -27.15
C SER A 429 -7.04 -19.04 -26.07
N ASN A 430 -8.31 -19.40 -26.09
CA ASN A 430 -8.89 -20.39 -25.18
C ASN A 430 -8.14 -21.72 -25.21
N ASP A 431 -7.64 -22.15 -26.38
CA ASP A 431 -6.87 -23.40 -26.51
C ASP A 431 -5.52 -23.37 -25.79
N ASP A 432 -5.04 -22.19 -25.43
CA ASP A 432 -3.77 -22.01 -24.71
C ASP A 432 -3.92 -22.07 -23.19
N ILE A 433 -5.14 -22.04 -22.64
CA ILE A 433 -5.41 -21.95 -21.21
C ILE A 433 -6.64 -22.79 -20.86
N ASP A 434 -6.51 -23.77 -19.97
CA ASP A 434 -7.66 -24.56 -19.52
C ASP A 434 -8.57 -23.74 -18.57
N VAL A 435 -8.10 -23.38 -17.39
CA VAL A 435 -8.83 -22.57 -16.40
C VAL A 435 -8.02 -21.32 -16.04
N SER A 436 -6.75 -21.53 -15.76
CA SER A 436 -5.78 -20.46 -15.54
C SER A 436 -4.37 -20.95 -15.82
N ALA A 437 -3.51 -20.06 -16.28
CA ALA A 437 -2.10 -20.36 -16.48
C ALA A 437 -1.23 -19.15 -16.14
N ASN A 438 -0.04 -19.43 -15.62
CA ASN A 438 0.98 -18.43 -15.35
C ASN A 438 1.90 -18.32 -16.57
N PHE A 439 2.13 -17.09 -17.01
CA PHE A 439 3.02 -16.78 -18.11
C PHE A 439 4.16 -15.89 -17.64
N LYS A 440 5.37 -16.16 -18.12
CA LYS A 440 6.52 -15.27 -18.00
C LYS A 440 7.33 -15.29 -19.28
N CYS A 441 8.13 -14.27 -19.47
CA CYS A 441 9.10 -14.22 -20.56
C CYS A 441 10.51 -14.14 -19.99
N ILE A 442 11.38 -15.01 -20.43
CA ILE A 442 12.83 -14.87 -20.23
C ILE A 442 13.38 -14.22 -21.47
N VAL A 443 14.04 -13.10 -21.29
CA VAL A 443 14.66 -12.33 -22.38
C VAL A 443 16.16 -12.41 -22.24
N THR A 444 16.84 -12.77 -23.33
CA THR A 444 18.31 -12.73 -23.37
C THR A 444 18.73 -11.49 -24.15
N VAL A 445 19.50 -10.62 -23.51
CA VAL A 445 20.08 -9.40 -24.10
C VAL A 445 21.58 -9.45 -23.82
N ASP A 446 22.40 -9.37 -24.85
CA ASP A 446 23.87 -9.40 -24.73
C ASP A 446 24.40 -10.57 -23.86
N GLY A 447 23.72 -11.72 -23.93
CA GLY A 447 24.06 -12.92 -23.16
C GLY A 447 23.54 -12.89 -21.71
N THR A 448 22.86 -11.84 -21.26
CA THR A 448 22.24 -11.75 -19.92
C THR A 448 20.78 -12.14 -20.00
N GLU A 449 20.35 -13.04 -19.12
CA GLU A 449 18.95 -13.44 -19.00
C GLU A 449 18.19 -12.54 -18.01
N LEU A 450 17.04 -12.03 -18.44
CA LEU A 450 16.13 -11.19 -17.67
C LEU A 450 14.79 -11.92 -17.53
N ASP A 451 14.29 -12.03 -16.32
CA ASP A 451 12.97 -12.59 -16.03
C ASP A 451 11.94 -11.46 -15.84
N THR A 452 10.83 -11.52 -16.56
CA THR A 452 9.76 -10.52 -16.44
C THR A 452 8.91 -10.66 -15.19
N GLY A 453 9.09 -11.75 -14.42
CA GLY A 453 8.10 -12.18 -13.45
C GLY A 453 6.87 -12.82 -14.09
N ASN A 454 5.95 -13.29 -13.26
CA ASN A 454 4.76 -14.02 -13.69
C ASN A 454 3.54 -13.12 -13.83
N ILE A 455 2.73 -13.39 -14.85
CA ILE A 455 1.35 -12.91 -14.97
C ILE A 455 0.41 -14.11 -15.07
N THR A 456 -0.68 -14.07 -14.31
CA THR A 456 -1.71 -15.10 -14.37
C THR A 456 -2.79 -14.65 -15.34
N ILE A 457 -3.12 -15.51 -16.31
CA ILE A 457 -4.25 -15.33 -17.23
C ILE A 457 -5.29 -16.40 -16.90
N THR A 458 -6.55 -15.99 -16.82
CA THR A 458 -7.68 -16.88 -16.52
C THR A 458 -8.58 -16.98 -17.74
N ASP A 459 -9.03 -18.17 -18.09
CA ASP A 459 -10.08 -18.39 -19.07
C ASP A 459 -11.42 -18.58 -18.36
N ASN A 460 -12.31 -17.60 -18.52
CA ASN A 460 -13.66 -17.66 -17.99
C ASN A 460 -14.66 -18.31 -18.97
N ASN A 461 -14.22 -18.69 -20.18
CA ASN A 461 -15.09 -19.43 -21.11
C ASN A 461 -15.13 -20.92 -20.73
N ASP A 462 -14.02 -21.48 -20.24
CA ASP A 462 -13.95 -22.86 -19.76
C ASP A 462 -14.42 -23.02 -18.31
N ILE A 463 -14.31 -21.97 -17.51
CA ILE A 463 -15.05 -21.86 -16.26
C ILE A 463 -16.45 -21.43 -16.67
N ALA A 464 -17.31 -22.38 -17.00
CA ALA A 464 -18.73 -22.14 -17.08
C ALA A 464 -19.12 -21.32 -15.86
N ASN A 465 -19.25 -20.00 -16.02
CA ASN A 465 -19.66 -18.98 -15.06
C ASN A 465 -19.93 -19.57 -13.66
N LEU A 466 -18.93 -20.13 -13.01
CA LEU A 466 -19.03 -20.60 -11.63
C LEU A 466 -19.16 -19.35 -10.76
N GLY A 467 -20.26 -18.65 -10.98
CA GLY A 467 -20.78 -17.65 -10.07
C GLY A 467 -20.87 -18.29 -8.69
N ASN A 468 -20.80 -17.55 -7.67
CA ASN A 468 -20.80 -17.87 -6.26
C ASN A 468 -21.22 -19.31 -5.91
N SER A 469 -20.26 -20.13 -5.46
CA SER A 469 -20.54 -21.40 -4.84
C SER A 469 -20.90 -21.19 -3.37
N PHE A 470 -21.93 -21.84 -2.89
CA PHE A 470 -22.30 -21.81 -1.48
C PHE A 470 -22.82 -23.18 -1.04
N LEU A 471 -22.86 -23.38 0.27
CA LEU A 471 -23.49 -24.56 0.87
C LEU A 471 -24.86 -24.16 1.40
N ASP A 472 -25.90 -24.77 0.89
CA ASP A 472 -27.24 -24.66 1.47
C ASP A 472 -27.34 -25.65 2.64
N VAL A 473 -27.59 -25.13 3.81
CA VAL A 473 -27.67 -25.94 5.04
C VAL A 473 -29.09 -25.88 5.56
N THR A 474 -29.75 -27.02 5.50
CA THR A 474 -31.13 -27.19 5.96
C THR A 474 -31.21 -28.19 7.11
N GLY A 475 -32.26 -28.12 7.90
CA GLY A 475 -32.52 -29.02 9.02
C GLY A 475 -32.43 -28.34 10.38
N SER A 476 -31.73 -28.98 11.31
CA SER A 476 -31.60 -28.50 12.69
C SER A 476 -30.67 -27.28 12.82
N GLN A 477 -30.60 -26.70 14.01
CA GLN A 477 -29.68 -25.61 14.29
C GLN A 477 -28.22 -26.06 14.10
N LEU A 478 -27.39 -25.18 13.55
CA LEU A 478 -25.95 -25.44 13.30
C LEU A 478 -25.10 -25.51 14.58
N VAL A 479 -25.66 -25.17 15.73
CA VAL A 479 -25.00 -25.19 17.03
C VAL A 479 -25.74 -26.15 17.93
N GLN A 480 -25.02 -27.10 18.48
CA GLN A 480 -25.53 -28.06 19.48
C GLN A 480 -25.09 -27.62 20.88
N ILE A 481 -26.02 -27.50 21.79
CA ILE A 481 -25.75 -27.09 23.16
C ILE A 481 -25.82 -28.34 24.07
N LEU A 482 -24.77 -28.58 24.86
CA LEU A 482 -24.78 -29.59 25.91
C LEU A 482 -25.56 -29.04 27.12
N ASN A 483 -26.66 -29.67 27.43
CA ASN A 483 -27.49 -29.31 28.58
C ASN A 483 -26.86 -29.83 29.88
N THR A 484 -27.31 -29.28 31.00
CA THR A 484 -26.82 -29.68 32.36
C THR A 484 -27.12 -31.12 32.74
N ASP A 485 -28.07 -31.76 32.06
CA ASP A 485 -28.44 -33.19 32.25
C ASP A 485 -27.61 -34.14 31.36
N GLY A 486 -26.64 -33.62 30.59
CA GLY A 486 -25.80 -34.42 29.71
C GLY A 486 -26.41 -34.71 28.33
N THR A 487 -27.60 -34.16 28.03
CA THR A 487 -28.21 -34.25 26.71
C THR A 487 -27.77 -33.13 25.79
N TYR A 488 -27.94 -33.31 24.46
CA TYR A 488 -27.66 -32.29 23.47
C TYR A 488 -28.95 -31.71 22.89
N SER A 489 -28.99 -30.37 22.69
CA SER A 489 -30.11 -29.69 22.06
C SER A 489 -29.64 -28.75 20.93
N PRO A 490 -30.10 -28.94 19.69
CA PRO A 490 -30.88 -30.10 19.22
C PRO A 490 -30.04 -31.38 19.21
N ASN A 491 -30.68 -32.52 19.38
CA ASN A 491 -29.99 -33.82 19.23
C ASN A 491 -29.85 -34.15 17.72
N TRP A 492 -28.64 -34.08 17.19
CA TRP A 492 -28.38 -34.34 15.77
C TRP A 492 -28.47 -35.83 15.37
N GLU A 493 -28.51 -36.76 16.32
CA GLU A 493 -28.82 -38.17 16.01
C GLU A 493 -30.26 -38.35 15.51
N ILE A 494 -31.15 -37.41 15.86
CA ILE A 494 -32.57 -37.47 15.53
C ILE A 494 -32.96 -36.35 14.55
N ASN A 495 -32.28 -35.20 14.64
CA ASN A 495 -32.56 -34.01 13.84
C ASN A 495 -31.36 -33.74 12.91
N ASN A 496 -31.34 -34.41 11.79
CA ASN A 496 -30.24 -34.33 10.83
C ASN A 496 -30.06 -32.92 10.27
N ILE A 497 -28.80 -32.57 9.99
CA ILE A 497 -28.43 -31.43 9.20
C ILE A 497 -28.12 -31.93 7.79
N THR A 498 -28.73 -31.30 6.78
CA THR A 498 -28.46 -31.59 5.37
C THR A 498 -27.66 -30.47 4.78
N ILE A 499 -26.51 -30.80 4.18
CA ILE A 499 -25.64 -29.85 3.50
C ILE A 499 -25.67 -30.16 2.00
N THR A 500 -26.18 -29.22 1.23
CA THR A 500 -26.30 -29.32 -0.22
C THR A 500 -25.40 -28.30 -0.86
N PRO A 501 -24.42 -28.70 -1.71
CA PRO A 501 -23.65 -27.76 -2.47
C PRO A 501 -24.53 -27.11 -3.55
N ALA A 502 -24.39 -25.82 -3.73
CA ALA A 502 -25.05 -25.08 -4.79
C ALA A 502 -24.05 -24.16 -5.51
N VAL A 503 -24.18 -24.11 -6.80
CA VAL A 503 -23.42 -23.18 -7.64
C VAL A 503 -24.42 -22.38 -8.47
N LEU A 504 -24.28 -21.07 -8.48
CA LEU A 504 -25.11 -20.18 -9.28
C LEU A 504 -24.34 -19.65 -10.48
N ASP A 505 -24.97 -19.67 -11.63
CA ASP A 505 -24.58 -18.88 -12.79
C ASP A 505 -25.52 -17.67 -12.89
N GLY A 506 -25.05 -16.54 -12.41
CA GLY A 506 -25.90 -15.38 -12.20
C GLY A 506 -26.97 -15.65 -11.13
N LEU A 507 -28.22 -15.77 -11.52
CA LEU A 507 -29.37 -16.10 -10.65
C LEU A 507 -29.89 -17.55 -10.85
N LEU A 508 -29.25 -18.34 -11.72
CA LEU A 508 -29.69 -19.70 -12.06
C LEU A 508 -28.82 -20.72 -11.32
N ASN A 509 -29.47 -21.74 -10.77
CA ASN A 509 -28.75 -22.89 -10.20
C ASN A 509 -28.12 -23.73 -11.32
N VAL A 510 -26.83 -24.05 -11.16
CA VAL A 510 -26.12 -24.97 -12.05
C VAL A 510 -26.48 -26.42 -11.69
N ASP A 511 -26.76 -27.24 -12.71
CA ASP A 511 -26.96 -28.68 -12.52
C ASP A 511 -25.63 -29.37 -12.22
N LEU A 512 -25.48 -29.85 -10.99
CA LEU A 512 -24.28 -30.53 -10.51
C LEU A 512 -24.29 -32.05 -10.71
N SER A 513 -25.26 -32.60 -11.48
CA SER A 513 -25.42 -34.05 -11.66
C SER A 513 -24.22 -34.76 -12.31
N ASN A 514 -23.40 -34.01 -13.05
CA ASN A 514 -22.19 -34.51 -13.71
C ASN A 514 -20.90 -34.04 -13.04
N CYS A 515 -20.98 -33.49 -11.82
CA CYS A 515 -19.82 -32.97 -11.09
C CYS A 515 -19.37 -33.99 -10.02
N ASP A 516 -18.06 -34.12 -9.86
CA ASP A 516 -17.47 -34.85 -8.73
C ASP A 516 -17.51 -33.95 -7.48
N ILE A 517 -18.39 -34.29 -6.54
CA ILE A 517 -18.55 -33.54 -5.28
C ILE A 517 -17.87 -34.29 -4.17
N VAL A 518 -16.86 -33.68 -3.56
CA VAL A 518 -16.11 -34.26 -2.44
C VAL A 518 -16.28 -33.40 -1.19
N PHE A 519 -16.85 -33.99 -0.15
CA PHE A 519 -16.93 -33.36 1.16
C PHE A 519 -15.68 -33.68 1.99
N LYS A 520 -15.10 -32.64 2.58
CA LYS A 520 -13.94 -32.75 3.46
C LYS A 520 -14.29 -32.17 4.83
N LYS A 521 -14.02 -32.91 5.87
CA LYS A 521 -14.20 -32.47 7.24
C LYS A 521 -12.87 -31.96 7.79
N ILE A 522 -12.86 -30.75 8.30
CA ILE A 522 -11.67 -30.10 8.87
C ILE A 522 -11.89 -29.92 10.38
N ILE A 523 -11.05 -30.53 11.19
CA ILE A 523 -11.05 -30.37 12.65
C ILE A 523 -9.67 -29.88 13.06
N ASN A 524 -9.60 -28.75 13.76
CA ASN A 524 -8.34 -28.12 14.22
C ASN A 524 -7.31 -27.97 13.08
N SER A 525 -7.75 -27.45 11.94
CA SER A 525 -6.93 -27.24 10.73
C SER A 525 -6.36 -28.52 10.08
N SER A 526 -6.84 -29.69 10.44
CA SER A 526 -6.45 -30.97 9.83
C SER A 526 -7.62 -31.61 9.12
N GLU A 527 -7.39 -32.12 7.89
CA GLU A 527 -8.38 -32.93 7.17
C GLU A 527 -8.61 -34.25 7.91
N THR A 528 -9.88 -34.58 8.14
CA THR A 528 -10.31 -35.88 8.73
C THR A 528 -11.34 -36.51 7.79
N GLY A 529 -11.39 -37.83 7.78
CA GLY A 529 -12.47 -38.57 7.10
C GLY A 529 -13.83 -38.31 7.74
N LEU A 530 -14.90 -38.53 6.98
CA LEU A 530 -16.26 -38.52 7.51
C LEU A 530 -16.41 -39.63 8.57
N THR A 531 -17.16 -39.32 9.63
CA THR A 531 -17.39 -40.27 10.76
C THR A 531 -18.69 -41.01 10.60
N ASN A 532 -18.94 -42.06 11.42
CA ASN A 532 -20.20 -42.82 11.45
C ASN A 532 -21.38 -41.85 11.67
N GLY A 533 -22.39 -41.93 10.82
CA GLY A 533 -23.54 -41.04 10.82
C GLY A 533 -23.45 -39.89 9.80
N GLU A 534 -22.27 -39.67 9.21
CA GLU A 534 -22.08 -38.70 8.14
C GLU A 534 -22.12 -39.43 6.79
N ASN A 535 -23.19 -39.27 6.04
CA ASN A 535 -23.40 -39.97 4.78
C ASN A 535 -23.51 -39.00 3.60
N VAL A 536 -22.84 -39.32 2.51
CA VAL A 536 -22.99 -38.60 1.23
C VAL A 536 -23.85 -39.41 0.31
N SER A 537 -24.97 -38.88 -0.15
CA SER A 537 -25.83 -39.50 -1.12
C SER A 537 -26.26 -38.49 -2.18
N ASN A 538 -26.07 -38.82 -3.46
CA ASN A 538 -26.36 -37.95 -4.59
C ASN A 538 -25.72 -36.53 -4.50
N GLY A 539 -24.50 -36.47 -3.98
CA GLY A 539 -23.79 -35.19 -3.82
C GLY A 539 -24.30 -34.32 -2.66
N ILE A 540 -25.04 -34.87 -1.71
CA ILE A 540 -25.57 -34.21 -0.52
C ILE A 540 -25.00 -34.90 0.70
N LEU A 541 -24.48 -34.15 1.65
CA LEU A 541 -24.00 -34.62 2.95
C LEU A 541 -25.16 -34.55 3.97
N ASN A 542 -25.50 -35.68 4.57
CA ASN A 542 -26.54 -35.85 5.60
C ASN A 542 -25.93 -36.24 6.93
#